data_542bbc9ce272fffce6d2780072cf6360
#
_entry.id   542bbc9ce272fffce6d2780072cf6360
#
_cell.length_a   1.000
_cell.length_b   1.000
_cell.length_c   1.000
_cell.angle_alpha   90.00
_cell.angle_beta   90.00
_cell.angle_gamma   90.00
#
_symmetry.space_group_name_H-M   'P 1'
#
loop_
_entity.id
_entity.type
_entity.pdbx_description
1 polymer ?
#
loop_
_entity_poly.entity_id
_entity_poly.type
_entity_poly.pdbx_seq_one_letter_code
_entity_poly.pdbx_strand_id
1 'polypeptide(L)'
;VIFPPDVDWATFHAKTDFAPWPLARGPFVGRDFAPGTDLSLWKSHPYPISFFVYRSQSDFLGGYDHGRRAGVVHVADRDTMPGKKFWTWGNGPDGRMWDRILTDEDGPYIELMTGGYSDNQPDYSWIQPGETRTVVHYWYPVRELGGVKAANLEGALNLEGKDGKARLKLA
;
A
#
# COMPACT_ATOMS: atom_id res chain seq x y z
N VAL A 1 -1.26 0.38 -5.69
CA VAL A 1 -0.83 0.71 -4.31
C VAL A 1 0.55 1.32 -4.32
N ILE A 2 0.80 2.22 -3.40
CA ILE A 2 2.09 2.90 -3.26
C ILE A 2 2.63 2.61 -1.86
N PHE A 3 3.68 1.79 -1.79
CA PHE A 3 4.55 1.73 -0.63
C PHE A 3 5.74 2.64 -0.84
N PRO A 4 6.37 3.14 0.23
CA PRO A 4 7.54 3.98 0.12
C PRO A 4 8.68 3.34 -0.70
N PRO A 5 9.53 4.13 -1.36
CA PRO A 5 10.62 3.61 -2.20
C PRO A 5 11.71 2.84 -1.46
N ASP A 6 11.76 2.96 -0.13
CA ASP A 6 12.68 2.22 0.74
C ASP A 6 12.18 0.82 1.12
N VAL A 7 11.02 0.40 0.57
CA VAL A 7 10.47 -0.93 0.81
C VAL A 7 10.99 -1.90 -0.23
N ASP A 8 11.90 -2.77 0.17
CA ASP A 8 12.45 -3.84 -0.67
C ASP A 8 11.69 -5.17 -0.52
N TRP A 9 10.96 -5.32 0.57
CA TRP A 9 10.25 -6.54 0.92
C TRP A 9 8.86 -6.26 1.49
N ALA A 10 7.90 -7.07 1.08
CA ALA A 10 6.59 -7.13 1.69
C ALA A 10 6.37 -8.51 2.31
N THR A 11 5.57 -8.58 3.36
CA THR A 11 5.23 -9.82 4.04
C THR A 11 3.75 -10.14 3.95
N PHE A 12 3.39 -11.39 4.19
CA PHE A 12 2.03 -11.83 4.47
C PHE A 12 1.82 -11.94 5.99
N HIS A 13 0.62 -12.32 6.44
CA HIS A 13 0.15 -12.19 7.84
C HIS A 13 1.17 -12.54 8.94
N ALA A 14 1.83 -13.68 8.86
CA ALA A 14 2.63 -14.18 9.97
C ALA A 14 4.10 -13.80 9.92
N LYS A 15 4.51 -12.92 9.02
CA LYS A 15 5.93 -12.58 8.77
C LYS A 15 6.83 -13.78 8.48
N THR A 16 6.24 -14.87 8.00
CA THR A 16 6.96 -16.08 7.59
C THR A 16 7.21 -16.13 6.09
N ASP A 17 6.40 -15.39 5.35
CA ASP A 17 6.45 -15.34 3.90
C ASP A 17 6.82 -13.93 3.45
N PHE A 18 7.82 -13.85 2.60
CA PHE A 18 8.37 -12.58 2.09
C PHE A 18 8.34 -12.56 0.57
N ALA A 19 7.87 -11.48 0.00
CA ALA A 19 7.97 -11.18 -1.42
C ALA A 19 8.87 -9.97 -1.64
N PRO A 20 9.79 -10.00 -2.62
CA PRO A 20 10.45 -8.80 -3.09
C PRO A 20 9.42 -7.78 -3.57
N TRP A 21 9.61 -6.53 -3.24
CA TRP A 21 8.66 -5.48 -3.57
C TRP A 21 9.31 -4.41 -4.48
N PRO A 22 8.60 -3.90 -5.48
CA PRO A 22 7.25 -4.31 -5.91
C PRO A 22 7.24 -5.49 -6.92
N LEU A 23 8.40 -5.94 -7.40
CA LEU A 23 8.49 -6.93 -8.47
C LEU A 23 8.69 -8.34 -7.91
N ALA A 24 7.73 -9.22 -8.17
CA ALA A 24 7.81 -10.62 -7.79
C ALA A 24 9.03 -11.31 -8.45
N ARG A 25 9.64 -12.25 -7.72
CA ARG A 25 10.68 -13.15 -8.25
C ARG A 25 10.20 -14.59 -8.43
N GLY A 26 8.98 -14.88 -8.05
CA GLY A 26 8.39 -16.21 -8.11
C GLY A 26 7.13 -16.32 -7.23
N PRO A 27 6.69 -17.55 -6.94
CA PRO A 27 5.49 -17.79 -6.12
C PRO A 27 5.59 -17.15 -4.73
N PHE A 28 4.44 -16.71 -4.23
CA PHE A 28 4.31 -16.13 -2.91
C PHE A 28 2.98 -16.58 -2.26
N VAL A 29 3.05 -17.14 -1.05
CA VAL A 29 1.88 -17.61 -0.27
C VAL A 29 0.96 -18.52 -1.09
N GLY A 30 1.56 -19.52 -1.78
CA GLY A 30 0.80 -20.47 -2.62
C GLY A 30 0.15 -19.82 -3.87
N ARG A 31 0.54 -18.61 -4.23
CA ARG A 31 0.12 -17.92 -5.45
C ARG A 31 1.27 -17.88 -6.44
N ASP A 32 0.98 -18.25 -7.68
CA ASP A 32 1.96 -18.19 -8.76
C ASP A 32 2.03 -16.78 -9.32
N PHE A 33 3.15 -16.11 -9.05
CA PHE A 33 3.51 -14.86 -9.69
C PHE A 33 4.68 -15.09 -10.62
N ALA A 34 4.52 -14.76 -11.88
CA ALA A 34 5.63 -14.79 -12.83
C ALA A 34 6.70 -13.77 -12.38
N PRO A 35 8.01 -14.09 -12.51
CA PRO A 35 9.06 -13.12 -12.24
C PRO A 35 8.84 -11.82 -13.01
N GLY A 36 8.99 -10.68 -12.34
CA GLY A 36 8.73 -9.35 -12.90
C GLY A 36 7.28 -8.88 -12.80
N THR A 37 6.37 -9.70 -12.29
CA THR A 37 4.99 -9.23 -11.98
C THR A 37 5.04 -8.10 -10.95
N ASP A 38 4.45 -6.97 -11.28
CA ASP A 38 4.33 -5.83 -10.37
C ASP A 38 3.20 -6.04 -9.36
N LEU A 39 3.57 -6.37 -8.12
CA LEU A 39 2.66 -6.65 -7.02
C LEU A 39 1.97 -5.39 -6.48
N SER A 40 2.42 -4.20 -6.85
CA SER A 40 1.78 -2.95 -6.46
C SER A 40 0.47 -2.69 -7.24
N LEU A 41 0.26 -3.41 -8.33
CA LEU A 41 -0.89 -3.21 -9.22
C LEU A 41 -2.03 -4.16 -8.89
N TRP A 42 -3.22 -3.63 -8.68
CA TRP A 42 -4.45 -4.42 -8.47
C TRP A 42 -4.66 -5.50 -9.55
N LYS A 43 -4.38 -5.19 -10.81
CA LYS A 43 -4.53 -6.13 -11.92
C LYS A 43 -3.66 -7.39 -11.82
N SER A 44 -2.62 -7.36 -10.98
CA SER A 44 -1.73 -8.50 -10.76
C SER A 44 -2.29 -9.53 -9.77
N HIS A 45 -3.44 -9.27 -9.16
CA HIS A 45 -3.99 -10.10 -8.08
C HIS A 45 -5.32 -10.74 -8.50
N PRO A 46 -5.31 -11.96 -9.07
CA PRO A 46 -6.56 -12.65 -9.41
C PRO A 46 -7.31 -13.21 -8.18
N TYR A 47 -6.68 -13.25 -7.01
CA TYR A 47 -7.21 -13.79 -5.76
C TYR A 47 -7.07 -12.79 -4.61
N PRO A 48 -7.86 -12.96 -3.53
CA PRO A 48 -7.68 -12.18 -2.31
C PRO A 48 -6.25 -12.30 -1.76
N ILE A 49 -5.65 -11.18 -1.44
CA ILE A 49 -4.29 -11.13 -0.89
C ILE A 49 -4.06 -9.83 -0.12
N SER A 50 -3.15 -9.88 0.84
CA SER A 50 -2.61 -8.70 1.52
C SER A 50 -1.09 -8.67 1.45
N PHE A 51 -0.55 -7.46 1.45
CA PHE A 51 0.88 -7.22 1.59
C PHE A 51 1.10 -6.20 2.70
N PHE A 52 2.03 -6.51 3.58
CA PHE A 52 2.46 -5.65 4.67
C PHE A 52 3.85 -5.13 4.37
N VAL A 53 4.07 -3.86 4.60
CA VAL A 53 5.42 -3.27 4.52
C VAL A 53 6.32 -3.93 5.55
N TYR A 54 7.47 -4.40 5.12
CA TYR A 54 8.50 -4.90 5.99
C TYR A 54 9.65 -3.92 6.06
N ARG A 55 9.76 -3.24 7.20
CA ARG A 55 10.78 -2.22 7.50
C ARG A 55 10.77 -1.05 6.50
N SER A 56 10.25 0.06 6.92
CA SER A 56 10.32 1.33 6.17
C SER A 56 10.68 2.45 7.12
N GLN A 57 11.49 3.37 6.66
CA GLN A 57 11.86 4.59 7.37
C GLN A 57 11.00 5.78 6.94
N SER A 58 9.99 5.53 6.11
CA SER A 58 9.11 6.56 5.58
C SER A 58 7.77 6.58 6.31
N ASP A 59 7.19 7.76 6.42
CA ASP A 59 5.97 8.03 7.19
C ASP A 59 4.69 7.96 6.35
N PHE A 60 4.75 7.51 5.09
CA PHE A 60 3.60 7.52 4.19
C PHE A 60 3.29 6.17 3.56
N LEU A 61 2.06 6.03 3.09
CA LEU A 61 1.63 5.05 2.09
C LEU A 61 0.55 5.69 1.22
N GLY A 62 0.17 5.04 0.12
CA GLY A 62 -0.89 5.59 -0.71
C GLY A 62 -1.45 4.61 -1.73
N GLY A 63 -2.44 5.10 -2.44
CA GLY A 63 -3.02 4.47 -3.61
C GLY A 63 -3.19 5.48 -4.73
N TYR A 64 -3.05 5.03 -5.97
CA TYR A 64 -3.21 5.89 -7.14
C TYR A 64 -3.94 5.16 -8.25
N ASP A 65 -5.03 5.75 -8.72
CA ASP A 65 -5.75 5.30 -9.91
C ASP A 65 -5.19 6.04 -11.13
N HIS A 66 -4.47 5.30 -11.96
CA HIS A 66 -3.87 5.84 -13.19
C HIS A 66 -4.91 6.23 -14.22
N GLY A 67 -6.09 5.58 -14.24
CA GLY A 67 -7.20 5.92 -15.14
C GLY A 67 -7.83 7.26 -14.79
N ARG A 68 -8.09 7.48 -13.51
CA ARG A 68 -8.65 8.74 -12.99
C ARG A 68 -7.59 9.82 -12.74
N ARG A 69 -6.32 9.45 -12.82
CA ARG A 69 -5.17 10.31 -12.49
C ARG A 69 -5.28 10.97 -11.10
N ALA A 70 -5.79 10.20 -10.16
CA ALA A 70 -6.07 10.63 -8.81
C ALA A 70 -5.67 9.55 -7.81
N GLY A 71 -5.42 9.95 -6.59
CA GLY A 71 -5.06 9.02 -5.52
C GLY A 71 -5.26 9.61 -4.15
N VAL A 72 -4.87 8.85 -3.15
CA VAL A 72 -4.87 9.24 -1.76
C VAL A 72 -3.52 8.92 -1.14
N VAL A 73 -3.07 9.80 -0.26
CA VAL A 73 -1.86 9.62 0.54
C VAL A 73 -2.25 9.62 2.01
N HIS A 74 -1.67 8.68 2.72
CA HIS A 74 -1.69 8.60 4.18
C HIS A 74 -0.32 9.00 4.72
N VAL A 75 -0.31 9.81 5.77
CA VAL A 75 0.91 10.19 6.50
C VAL A 75 0.68 10.01 7.99
N ALA A 76 1.59 9.32 8.64
CA ALA A 76 1.66 9.17 10.09
C ALA A 76 3.09 8.87 10.52
N ASP A 77 3.42 9.26 11.73
CA ASP A 77 4.69 8.89 12.35
C ASP A 77 4.85 7.36 12.36
N ARG A 78 5.90 6.86 11.73
CA ARG A 78 6.18 5.43 11.57
C ARG A 78 6.46 4.71 12.89
N ASP A 79 6.88 5.44 13.92
CA ASP A 79 7.19 4.86 15.22
C ASP A 79 5.91 4.58 16.03
N THR A 80 4.86 5.35 15.79
CA THR A 80 3.55 5.15 16.41
C THR A 80 2.56 4.40 15.52
N MET A 81 2.68 4.49 14.20
CA MET A 81 1.85 3.79 13.21
C MET A 81 2.70 3.05 12.17
N PRO A 82 3.45 2.02 12.57
CA PRO A 82 4.34 1.29 11.66
C PRO A 82 3.61 0.41 10.65
N GLY A 83 2.39 0.00 10.95
CA GLY A 83 1.65 -1.04 10.23
C GLY A 83 1.04 -0.57 8.91
N LYS A 84 1.87 -0.36 7.91
CA LYS A 84 1.43 -0.04 6.54
C LYS A 84 1.13 -1.32 5.79
N LYS A 85 -0.10 -1.44 5.28
CA LYS A 85 -0.48 -2.59 4.45
C LYS A 85 -1.57 -2.24 3.44
N PHE A 86 -1.74 -3.11 2.44
CA PHE A 86 -2.96 -3.13 1.66
C PHE A 86 -3.55 -4.54 1.58
N TRP A 87 -4.82 -4.58 1.28
CA TRP A 87 -5.57 -5.78 1.00
C TRP A 87 -6.48 -5.58 -0.21
N THR A 88 -6.76 -6.64 -0.95
CA THR A 88 -7.71 -6.64 -2.05
C THR A 88 -8.43 -7.99 -2.15
N TRP A 89 -9.68 -7.98 -2.58
CA TRP A 89 -10.41 -9.18 -3.02
C TRP A 89 -9.86 -9.75 -4.33
N GLY A 90 -9.02 -9.00 -5.03
CA GLY A 90 -8.47 -9.36 -6.32
C GLY A 90 -9.42 -9.03 -7.49
N ASN A 91 -9.01 -9.44 -8.68
CA ASN A 91 -9.70 -9.15 -9.93
C ASN A 91 -10.35 -10.37 -10.60
N GLY A 92 -10.35 -11.51 -9.92
CA GLY A 92 -11.10 -12.69 -10.33
C GLY A 92 -12.62 -12.51 -10.18
N PRO A 93 -13.42 -13.54 -10.53
CA PRO A 93 -14.89 -13.43 -10.47
C PRO A 93 -15.43 -12.97 -9.12
N ASP A 94 -14.92 -13.54 -8.03
CA ASP A 94 -15.33 -13.21 -6.66
C ASP A 94 -14.90 -11.78 -6.29
N GLY A 95 -13.68 -11.37 -6.64
CA GLY A 95 -13.21 -10.03 -6.40
C GLY A 95 -14.05 -8.97 -7.12
N ARG A 96 -14.42 -9.23 -8.37
CA ARG A 96 -15.29 -8.34 -9.14
C ARG A 96 -16.72 -8.28 -8.60
N MET A 97 -17.20 -9.34 -7.97
CA MET A 97 -18.46 -9.32 -7.23
C MET A 97 -18.37 -8.34 -6.06
N TRP A 98 -17.29 -8.43 -5.29
CA TRP A 98 -17.06 -7.53 -4.15
C TRP A 98 -16.85 -6.08 -4.58
N ASP A 99 -16.16 -5.83 -5.70
CA ASP A 99 -16.05 -4.47 -6.27
C ASP A 99 -17.45 -3.84 -6.44
N ARG A 100 -18.39 -4.55 -7.05
CA ARG A 100 -19.76 -4.05 -7.25
C ARG A 100 -20.53 -3.81 -5.95
N ILE A 101 -20.28 -4.60 -4.92
CA ILE A 101 -20.95 -4.47 -3.62
C ILE A 101 -20.38 -3.30 -2.81
N LEU A 102 -19.06 -3.10 -2.88
CA LEU A 102 -18.34 -2.16 -2.00
C LEU A 102 -18.13 -0.78 -2.63
N THR A 103 -18.09 -0.70 -3.97
CA THR A 103 -17.77 0.53 -4.68
C THR A 103 -18.80 0.90 -5.76
N ASP A 104 -19.91 0.15 -5.87
CA ASP A 104 -20.91 0.32 -6.91
C ASP A 104 -20.28 0.33 -8.32
N GLU A 105 -20.18 1.49 -8.96
CA GLU A 105 -19.57 1.69 -10.28
C GLU A 105 -18.20 2.37 -10.21
N ASP A 106 -17.67 2.61 -8.99
CA ASP A 106 -16.43 3.35 -8.80
C ASP A 106 -15.16 2.55 -9.10
N GLY A 107 -15.29 1.28 -9.39
CA GLY A 107 -14.21 0.43 -9.88
C GLY A 107 -13.58 -0.44 -8.79
N PRO A 108 -12.32 -0.86 -8.99
CA PRO A 108 -11.67 -1.83 -8.10
C PRO A 108 -11.59 -1.39 -6.65
N TYR A 109 -11.91 -2.32 -5.74
CA TYR A 109 -11.79 -2.10 -4.31
C TYR A 109 -10.40 -2.50 -3.79
N ILE A 110 -9.76 -1.60 -3.07
CA ILE A 110 -8.49 -1.82 -2.38
C ILE A 110 -8.59 -1.20 -0.99
N GLU A 111 -8.15 -1.93 0.02
CA GLU A 111 -8.01 -1.41 1.37
C GLU A 111 -6.58 -0.95 1.60
N LEU A 112 -6.40 0.34 1.88
CA LEU A 112 -5.16 0.88 2.41
C LEU A 112 -5.30 0.95 3.93
N MET A 113 -4.41 0.28 4.65
CA MET A 113 -4.54 0.12 6.08
C MET A 113 -3.27 0.53 6.81
N THR A 114 -3.45 1.04 8.01
CA THR A 114 -2.36 1.40 8.92
C THR A 114 -2.63 0.79 10.30
N GLY A 115 -1.57 0.33 10.95
CA GLY A 115 -1.65 -0.24 12.30
C GLY A 115 -0.89 0.61 13.30
N GLY A 116 -1.53 0.92 14.43
CA GLY A 116 -0.89 1.60 15.54
C GLY A 116 -0.08 0.62 16.40
N TYR A 117 1.15 1.01 16.75
CA TYR A 117 2.05 0.35 17.70
C TYR A 117 2.53 -1.06 17.33
N SER A 118 2.05 -1.64 16.25
CA SER A 118 2.58 -2.88 15.68
C SER A 118 2.55 -2.80 14.16
N ASP A 119 3.54 -3.39 13.52
CA ASP A 119 3.69 -3.33 12.07
C ASP A 119 2.91 -4.42 11.35
N ASN A 120 2.71 -5.58 11.97
CA ASN A 120 1.98 -6.70 11.36
C ASN A 120 1.63 -7.78 12.37
N GLN A 121 0.59 -8.56 12.07
CA GLN A 121 0.30 -9.83 12.75
C GLN A 121 1.46 -10.82 12.59
N PRO A 122 1.82 -11.63 13.60
CA PRO A 122 1.14 -11.76 14.90
C PRO A 122 1.62 -10.78 15.98
N ASP A 123 2.36 -9.76 15.65
CA ASP A 123 2.79 -8.78 16.63
C ASP A 123 1.61 -7.93 17.09
N TYR A 124 1.46 -7.85 18.40
CA TYR A 124 0.36 -7.14 19.06
C TYR A 124 0.89 -6.11 20.03
N SER A 125 0.14 -5.04 20.17
CA SER A 125 0.33 -4.02 21.18
C SER A 125 -0.80 -4.09 22.18
N TRP A 126 -0.47 -4.14 23.47
CA TRP A 126 -1.44 -4.26 24.55
C TRP A 126 -1.85 -2.89 25.07
N ILE A 127 -3.15 -2.70 25.31
CA ILE A 127 -3.70 -1.57 26.05
C ILE A 127 -4.28 -2.16 27.34
N GLN A 128 -3.77 -1.71 28.47
CA GLN A 128 -4.22 -2.17 29.77
C GLN A 128 -5.58 -1.54 30.15
N PRO A 129 -6.36 -2.16 31.06
CA PRO A 129 -7.57 -1.54 31.58
C PRO A 129 -7.28 -0.12 32.15
N GLY A 130 -8.02 0.89 31.65
CA GLY A 130 -7.82 2.30 32.01
C GLY A 130 -6.70 3.02 31.25
N GLU A 131 -5.91 2.31 30.43
CA GLU A 131 -4.91 2.92 29.54
C GLU A 131 -5.59 3.54 28.31
N THR A 132 -5.10 4.71 27.88
CA THR A 132 -5.47 5.35 26.62
C THR A 132 -4.21 5.56 25.79
N ARG A 133 -4.29 5.25 24.52
CA ARG A 133 -3.25 5.56 23.53
C ARG A 133 -3.85 6.41 22.43
N THR A 134 -3.12 7.44 22.03
CA THR A 134 -3.54 8.34 20.95
C THR A 134 -2.60 8.18 19.76
N VAL A 135 -3.17 8.02 18.59
CA VAL A 135 -2.44 8.06 17.31
C VAL A 135 -2.98 9.21 16.48
N VAL A 136 -2.11 9.86 15.74
CA VAL A 136 -2.48 10.92 14.81
C VAL A 136 -2.01 10.52 13.42
N HIS A 137 -2.91 10.56 12.47
CA HIS A 137 -2.60 10.30 11.09
C HIS A 137 -3.45 11.18 10.17
N TYR A 138 -2.99 11.33 8.94
CA TYR A 138 -3.60 12.24 7.98
C TYR A 138 -3.82 11.52 6.67
N TRP A 139 -4.95 11.83 6.01
CA TRP A 139 -5.28 11.41 4.68
C TRP A 139 -5.56 12.63 3.82
N TYR A 140 -4.96 12.69 2.63
CA TYR A 140 -5.24 13.75 1.70
C TYR A 140 -5.23 13.26 0.25
N PRO A 141 -6.07 13.85 -0.63
CA PRO A 141 -6.12 13.49 -2.04
C PRO A 141 -4.94 14.08 -2.80
N VAL A 142 -4.53 13.37 -3.87
CA VAL A 142 -3.55 13.86 -4.85
C VAL A 142 -4.09 13.67 -6.26
N ARG A 143 -3.75 14.59 -7.16
CA ARG A 143 -4.15 14.51 -8.57
C ARG A 143 -2.97 14.77 -9.49
N GLU A 144 -3.03 14.21 -10.71
CA GLU A 144 -2.08 14.46 -11.83
C GLU A 144 -0.62 14.11 -11.53
N LEU A 145 -0.32 13.49 -10.39
CA LEU A 145 1.05 13.11 -10.01
C LEU A 145 1.60 11.94 -10.83
N GLY A 146 0.75 10.95 -11.19
CA GLY A 146 1.18 9.71 -11.85
C GLY A 146 1.75 8.66 -10.88
N GLY A 147 1.74 8.93 -9.59
CA GLY A 147 2.26 8.11 -8.50
C GLY A 147 2.79 8.99 -7.39
N VAL A 148 3.37 8.38 -6.35
CA VAL A 148 3.99 9.12 -5.24
C VAL A 148 5.32 8.44 -4.88
N LYS A 149 6.39 9.20 -4.82
CA LYS A 149 7.72 8.74 -4.43
C LYS A 149 8.15 9.27 -3.06
N ALA A 150 7.60 10.39 -2.64
CA ALA A 150 7.72 10.89 -1.27
C ALA A 150 6.48 11.70 -0.91
N ALA A 151 6.14 11.71 0.37
CA ALA A 151 5.04 12.51 0.90
C ALA A 151 5.25 12.82 2.38
N ASN A 152 4.74 13.97 2.78
CA ASN A 152 4.66 14.43 4.16
C ASN A 152 3.36 15.24 4.35
N LEU A 153 3.24 15.98 5.44
CA LEU A 153 2.04 16.79 5.72
C LEU A 153 1.92 18.03 4.80
N GLU A 154 2.98 18.44 4.16
CA GLU A 154 3.01 19.61 3.30
C GLU A 154 2.66 19.30 1.84
N GLY A 155 2.82 18.01 1.44
CA GLY A 155 2.49 17.60 0.09
C GLY A 155 3.10 16.27 -0.32
N ALA A 156 2.89 15.92 -1.58
CA ALA A 156 3.39 14.71 -2.20
C ALA A 156 4.15 15.03 -3.48
N LEU A 157 5.17 14.23 -3.77
CA LEU A 157 5.92 14.34 -5.01
C LEU A 157 6.02 13.01 -5.75
N ASN A 158 6.12 13.09 -7.07
CA ASN A 158 6.48 11.98 -7.92
C ASN A 158 7.66 12.37 -8.82
N LEU A 159 8.55 11.41 -9.03
CA LEU A 159 9.70 11.53 -9.93
C LEU A 159 9.60 10.44 -11.00
N GLU A 160 9.54 10.86 -12.23
CA GLU A 160 9.51 9.98 -13.41
C GLU A 160 10.76 10.20 -14.26
N GLY A 161 11.43 9.11 -14.63
CA GLY A 161 12.53 9.13 -15.61
C GLY A 161 12.04 8.65 -16.97
N LYS A 162 12.25 9.42 -18.03
CA LYS A 162 11.96 9.03 -19.39
C LYS A 162 12.93 9.68 -20.37
N ASP A 163 13.49 8.90 -21.28
CA ASP A 163 14.36 9.37 -22.37
C ASP A 163 15.53 10.24 -21.87
N GLY A 164 16.20 9.81 -20.79
CA GLY A 164 17.31 10.55 -20.17
C GLY A 164 16.93 11.85 -19.46
N LYS A 165 15.63 12.12 -19.31
CA LYS A 165 15.10 13.29 -18.60
C LYS A 165 14.40 12.84 -17.31
N ALA A 166 14.49 13.67 -16.28
CA ALA A 166 13.70 13.55 -15.05
C ALA A 166 12.57 14.57 -15.04
N ARG A 167 11.37 14.10 -14.68
CA ARG A 167 10.20 14.97 -14.48
C ARG A 167 9.79 14.88 -13.02
N LEU A 168 9.86 15.99 -12.31
CA LEU A 168 9.35 16.13 -10.95
C LEU A 168 7.94 16.74 -11.02
N LYS A 169 7.02 16.14 -10.26
CA LYS A 169 5.66 16.64 -10.03
C LYS A 169 5.43 16.81 -8.55
N LEU A 170 4.76 17.87 -8.17
CA LEU A 170 4.38 18.22 -6.78
C LEU A 170 2.88 18.45 -6.69
N ALA A 171 2.29 18.05 -5.56
CA ALA A 171 0.90 18.33 -5.18
C ALA A 171 0.79 18.55 -3.67
#